data_11e3151ea9a145520d89c906af92c2cc
#
_entry.id   11e3151ea9a145520d89c906af92c2cc
#
_cell.length_a   1.000
_cell.length_b   1.000
_cell.length_c   1.000
_cell.angle_alpha   90.00
_cell.angle_beta   90.00
_cell.angle_gamma   90.00
#
_symmetry.space_group_name_H-M   'P 1'
#
loop_
_entity.id
_entity.type
_entity.pdbx_description
1 polymer ?
#
loop_
_entity_poly.entity_id
_entity_poly.type
_entity_poly.pdbx_seq_one_letter_code
_entity_poly.pdbx_strand_id
1 'polypeptide(L)'
;MLDLRSKFPDYYQYHGRNISKKLSSLNVRILNHYYSKYSLDKKILNISSKTSTEQLLQSNLFKKVIIEVGFGDGEHLIESALSNPKVLFVGSEVYVNGVAKVLKQILEYDIKNIRLCGMNFVYLLNILNQNSIDELKIIN
;
A
#
# COMPACT_ATOMS: atom_id res chain seq x y z
N MET A 1 4.54 -9.98 2.28
CA MET A 1 3.07 -9.90 2.14
C MET A 1 2.38 -11.24 2.28
N LEU A 2 2.81 -12.26 1.54
CA LEU A 2 2.14 -13.56 1.57
C LEU A 2 2.16 -14.20 2.95
N ASP A 3 3.28 -14.09 3.65
CA ASP A 3 3.44 -14.58 5.02
C ASP A 3 2.47 -13.90 5.99
N LEU A 4 2.33 -12.59 5.90
CA LEU A 4 1.41 -11.81 6.74
C LEU A 4 -0.05 -12.18 6.45
N ARG A 5 -0.40 -12.44 5.20
CA ARG A 5 -1.75 -12.88 4.84
C ARG A 5 -2.09 -14.22 5.50
N SER A 6 -1.14 -15.14 5.56
CA SER A 6 -1.31 -16.42 6.22
C SER A 6 -1.44 -16.31 7.73
N LYS A 7 -0.61 -15.46 8.35
CA LYS A 7 -0.59 -15.28 9.81
C LYS A 7 -1.73 -14.46 10.35
N PHE A 8 -2.20 -13.47 9.59
CA PHE A 8 -3.23 -12.53 10.02
C PHE A 8 -4.36 -12.43 8.98
N PRO A 9 -5.08 -13.54 8.73
CA PRO A 9 -6.05 -13.60 7.63
C PRO A 9 -7.16 -12.56 7.73
N ASP A 10 -7.59 -12.19 8.94
CA ASP A 10 -8.69 -11.24 9.12
C ASP A 10 -8.36 -9.86 8.57
N TYR A 11 -7.10 -9.45 8.65
CA TYR A 11 -6.66 -8.16 8.13
C TYR A 11 -6.71 -8.09 6.60
N TYR A 12 -6.69 -9.25 5.94
CA TYR A 12 -6.62 -9.37 4.49
C TYR A 12 -7.91 -9.86 3.86
N GLN A 13 -9.00 -9.89 4.64
CA GLN A 13 -10.31 -10.29 4.12
C GLN A 13 -10.84 -9.25 3.13
N TYR A 14 -11.44 -9.77 2.06
CA TYR A 14 -12.02 -8.95 1.01
C TYR A 14 -13.09 -9.75 0.27
N HIS A 15 -14.22 -9.13 -0.01
CA HIS A 15 -15.35 -9.81 -0.66
C HIS A 15 -15.21 -9.92 -2.17
N GLY A 16 -14.18 -9.33 -2.76
CA GLY A 16 -13.91 -9.44 -4.17
C GLY A 16 -12.80 -10.43 -4.47
N ARG A 17 -12.13 -10.22 -5.60
CA ARG A 17 -11.04 -11.04 -6.08
C ARG A 17 -9.74 -10.71 -5.33
N ASN A 18 -9.18 -11.69 -4.62
CA ASN A 18 -7.90 -11.54 -3.93
C ASN A 18 -6.73 -12.04 -4.77
N ILE A 19 -6.90 -13.21 -5.39
CA ILE A 19 -5.93 -13.82 -6.29
C ILE A 19 -6.74 -14.42 -7.44
N SER A 20 -6.61 -13.87 -8.64
CA SER A 20 -7.33 -14.37 -9.81
C SER A 20 -6.53 -15.38 -10.61
N LYS A 21 -5.22 -15.32 -10.51
CA LYS A 21 -4.27 -16.19 -11.19
C LYS A 21 -3.21 -16.62 -10.22
N LYS A 22 -2.61 -17.78 -10.46
CA LYS A 22 -1.45 -18.21 -9.70
C LYS A 22 -0.32 -17.20 -9.89
N LEU A 23 0.30 -16.77 -8.80
CA LEU A 23 1.44 -15.89 -8.86
C LEU A 23 2.63 -16.58 -9.52
N SER A 24 3.31 -15.86 -10.40
CA SER A 24 4.55 -16.35 -11.00
C SER A 24 5.66 -16.46 -9.93
N SER A 25 6.66 -17.28 -10.20
CA SER A 25 7.84 -17.38 -9.31
C SER A 25 8.52 -16.04 -9.13
N LEU A 26 8.57 -15.22 -10.19
CA LEU A 26 9.13 -13.88 -10.14
C LEU A 26 8.33 -12.98 -9.20
N ASN A 27 7.02 -12.99 -9.31
CA ASN A 27 6.14 -12.15 -8.46
C ASN A 27 6.24 -12.56 -6.99
N VAL A 28 6.27 -13.86 -6.70
CA VAL A 28 6.47 -14.36 -5.33
C VAL A 28 7.79 -13.83 -4.78
N ARG A 29 8.84 -13.91 -5.56
CA ARG A 29 10.17 -13.47 -5.17
C ARG A 29 10.22 -11.96 -4.90
N ILE A 30 9.60 -11.19 -5.76
CA ILE A 30 9.51 -9.73 -5.61
C ILE A 30 8.75 -9.35 -4.33
N LEU A 31 7.61 -9.99 -4.09
CA LEU A 31 6.83 -9.75 -2.88
C LEU A 31 7.61 -10.12 -1.62
N ASN A 32 8.32 -11.24 -1.64
CA ASN A 32 9.08 -11.69 -0.47
C ASN A 32 10.30 -10.82 -0.16
N HIS A 33 10.96 -10.27 -1.20
CA HIS A 33 12.19 -9.51 -0.99
C HIS A 33 11.97 -8.00 -0.81
N TYR A 34 10.97 -7.44 -1.45
CA TYR A 34 10.87 -5.97 -1.57
C TYR A 34 9.61 -5.37 -0.96
N TYR A 35 8.54 -6.15 -0.77
CA TYR A 35 7.28 -5.60 -0.30
C TYR A 35 7.42 -4.85 1.03
N SER A 36 8.13 -5.41 1.99
CA SER A 36 8.25 -4.84 3.33
C SER A 36 8.88 -3.45 3.34
N LYS A 37 9.70 -3.14 2.35
CA LYS A 37 10.37 -1.83 2.23
C LYS A 37 9.37 -0.71 1.94
N TYR A 38 8.32 -1.01 1.18
CA TYR A 38 7.32 -0.03 0.74
C TYR A 38 5.99 -0.16 1.48
N SER A 39 5.84 -1.20 2.27
CA SER A 39 4.58 -1.57 2.92
C SER A 39 4.41 -0.94 4.29
N LEU A 40 3.17 -0.61 4.63
CA LEU A 40 2.76 -0.17 5.96
C LEU A 40 2.27 -1.34 6.82
N ASP A 41 2.12 -2.54 6.26
CA ASP A 41 1.43 -3.66 6.91
C ASP A 41 2.01 -4.00 8.29
N LYS A 42 3.33 -4.20 8.38
CA LYS A 42 3.97 -4.52 9.66
C LYS A 42 3.84 -3.37 10.66
N LYS A 43 3.93 -2.15 10.19
CA LYS A 43 3.76 -0.97 11.04
C LYS A 43 2.35 -0.89 11.60
N ILE A 44 1.33 -1.22 10.79
CA ILE A 44 -0.06 -1.25 11.21
C ILE A 44 -0.28 -2.32 12.28
N LEU A 45 0.25 -3.53 12.05
CA LEU A 45 0.13 -4.65 12.99
C LEU A 45 0.80 -4.37 14.33
N ASN A 46 1.86 -3.57 14.35
CA ASN A 46 2.63 -3.24 15.54
C ASN A 46 2.42 -1.83 16.07
N ILE A 47 1.35 -1.17 15.61
CA ILE A 47 1.09 0.22 15.97
C ILE A 47 0.79 0.34 17.46
N SER A 48 1.36 1.37 18.09
CA SER A 48 1.06 1.73 19.47
C SER A 48 0.23 3.01 19.48
N SER A 49 -0.44 3.28 20.62
CA SER A 49 -1.20 4.51 20.80
C SER A 49 -0.35 5.77 20.72
N LYS A 50 0.97 5.62 20.84
CA LYS A 50 1.93 6.74 20.78
C LYS A 50 2.42 7.05 19.38
N THR A 51 2.14 6.16 18.40
CA THR A 51 2.58 6.37 17.03
C THR A 51 1.65 7.36 16.34
N SER A 52 2.20 8.45 15.84
CA SER A 52 1.42 9.40 15.06
C SER A 52 1.30 8.95 13.60
N THR A 53 0.28 9.47 12.90
CA THR A 53 0.12 9.24 11.47
C THR A 53 1.35 9.73 10.70
N GLU A 54 1.91 10.87 11.09
CA GLU A 54 3.09 11.45 10.46
C GLU A 54 4.29 10.52 10.55
N GLN A 55 4.49 9.89 11.72
CA GLN A 55 5.55 8.90 11.91
C GLN A 55 5.32 7.66 11.07
N LEU A 56 4.08 7.16 11.04
CA LEU A 56 3.72 5.97 10.29
C LEU A 56 3.98 6.16 8.79
N LEU A 57 3.54 7.28 8.25
CA LEU A 57 3.62 7.57 6.81
C LEU A 57 4.92 8.28 6.41
N GLN A 58 5.67 8.82 7.37
CA GLN A 58 6.79 9.72 7.09
C GLN A 58 6.33 10.92 6.25
N SER A 59 5.12 11.42 6.55
CA SER A 59 4.45 12.43 5.74
C SER A 59 5.14 13.81 5.78
N ASN A 60 5.97 14.06 6.78
CA ASN A 60 6.75 15.29 6.89
C ASN A 60 7.75 15.48 5.74
N LEU A 61 8.07 14.40 5.01
CA LEU A 61 8.95 14.44 3.85
C LEU A 61 8.23 14.92 2.58
N PHE A 62 6.90 15.04 2.65
CA PHE A 62 6.07 15.31 1.48
C PHE A 62 5.17 16.52 1.72
N LYS A 63 4.82 17.16 0.62
CA LYS A 63 3.97 18.33 0.59
C LYS A 63 2.49 18.01 0.86
N LYS A 64 2.07 16.80 0.49
CA LYS A 64 0.67 16.39 0.49
C LYS A 64 0.60 14.87 0.60
N VAL A 65 -0.48 14.35 1.18
CA VAL A 65 -0.74 12.89 1.29
C VAL A 65 -2.07 12.56 0.63
N ILE A 66 -2.03 11.63 -0.31
CA ILE A 66 -3.22 11.13 -1.01
C ILE A 66 -3.29 9.62 -0.80
N ILE A 67 -4.45 9.12 -0.38
CA ILE A 67 -4.72 7.69 -0.28
C ILE A 67 -5.57 7.26 -1.46
N GLU A 68 -5.15 6.19 -2.13
CA GLU A 68 -5.88 5.58 -3.23
C GLU A 68 -6.27 4.15 -2.83
N VAL A 69 -7.57 3.89 -2.72
CA VAL A 69 -8.11 2.59 -2.32
C VAL A 69 -8.59 1.84 -3.54
N GLY A 70 -8.18 0.57 -3.66
CA GLY A 70 -8.59 -0.28 -4.77
C GLY A 70 -7.84 0.02 -6.05
N PHE A 71 -6.50 0.16 -5.98
CA PHE A 71 -5.71 0.57 -7.14
C PHE A 71 -5.61 -0.49 -8.25
N GLY A 72 -6.02 -1.74 -7.99
CA GLY A 72 -6.00 -2.80 -9.01
C GLY A 72 -4.59 -3.09 -9.52
N ASP A 73 -4.37 -2.89 -10.81
CA ASP A 73 -3.05 -3.03 -11.44
C ASP A 73 -2.15 -1.81 -11.24
N GLY A 74 -2.70 -0.73 -10.68
CA GLY A 74 -1.93 0.42 -10.24
C GLY A 74 -1.47 1.41 -11.31
N GLU A 75 -2.03 1.35 -12.51
CA GLU A 75 -1.64 2.29 -13.59
C GLU A 75 -1.81 3.74 -13.16
N HIS A 76 -2.97 4.05 -12.57
CA HIS A 76 -3.25 5.40 -12.10
C HIS A 76 -2.33 5.82 -10.95
N LEU A 77 -2.09 4.90 -10.00
CA LEU A 77 -1.21 5.14 -8.85
C LEU A 77 0.22 5.46 -9.31
N ILE A 78 0.76 4.66 -10.21
CA ILE A 78 2.12 4.84 -10.72
C ILE A 78 2.23 6.16 -11.49
N GLU A 79 1.30 6.41 -12.39
CA GLU A 79 1.28 7.65 -13.18
C GLU A 79 1.20 8.88 -12.28
N SER A 80 0.33 8.85 -11.29
CA SER A 80 0.17 9.95 -10.33
C SER A 80 1.45 10.21 -9.54
N ALA A 81 2.09 9.14 -9.06
CA ALA A 81 3.31 9.27 -8.29
C ALA A 81 4.47 9.83 -9.13
N LEU A 82 4.63 9.36 -10.37
CA LEU A 82 5.66 9.85 -11.27
C LEU A 82 5.46 11.33 -11.62
N SER A 83 4.22 11.76 -11.78
CA SER A 83 3.88 13.14 -12.12
C SER A 83 3.96 14.10 -10.93
N ASN A 84 3.93 13.60 -9.70
CA ASN A 84 3.87 14.41 -8.50
C ASN A 84 4.85 13.91 -7.44
N PRO A 85 6.16 14.09 -7.64
CA PRO A 85 7.17 13.51 -6.75
C PRO A 85 7.19 14.08 -5.33
N LYS A 86 6.57 15.24 -5.10
CA LYS A 86 6.49 15.85 -3.78
C LYS A 86 5.25 15.44 -2.99
N VAL A 87 4.39 14.63 -3.59
CA VAL A 87 3.17 14.10 -2.97
C VAL A 87 3.41 12.67 -2.57
N LEU A 88 3.00 12.30 -1.36
CA LEU A 88 3.00 10.90 -0.91
C LEU A 88 1.69 10.25 -1.32
N PHE A 89 1.79 9.14 -2.03
CA PHE A 89 0.65 8.31 -2.39
C PHE A 89 0.67 7.04 -1.55
N VAL A 90 -0.42 6.79 -0.83
CA VAL A 90 -0.61 5.55 -0.09
C VAL A 90 -1.62 4.72 -0.87
N GLY A 91 -1.16 3.64 -1.47
CA GLY A 91 -2.01 2.74 -2.24
C GLY A 91 -2.48 1.56 -1.39
N SER A 92 -3.77 1.32 -1.36
CA SER A 92 -4.38 0.21 -0.63
C SER A 92 -5.03 -0.75 -1.61
N GLU A 93 -4.63 -2.02 -1.59
CA GLU A 93 -5.17 -3.07 -2.45
C GLU A 93 -4.92 -4.45 -1.84
N VAL A 94 -5.97 -5.26 -1.78
CA VAL A 94 -5.88 -6.64 -1.28
C VAL A 94 -5.54 -7.63 -2.40
N TYR A 95 -5.79 -7.27 -3.65
CA TYR A 95 -5.51 -8.10 -4.82
C TYR A 95 -4.01 -8.25 -5.04
N VAL A 96 -3.50 -9.44 -4.67
CA VAL A 96 -2.04 -9.70 -4.60
C VAL A 96 -1.34 -9.51 -5.94
N ASN A 97 -1.96 -9.93 -7.03
CA ASN A 97 -1.37 -9.80 -8.37
C ASN A 97 -1.17 -8.32 -8.74
N GLY A 98 -2.11 -7.47 -8.37
CA GLY A 98 -1.99 -6.02 -8.58
C GLY A 98 -0.89 -5.41 -7.74
N VAL A 99 -0.77 -5.83 -6.49
CA VAL A 99 0.31 -5.37 -5.58
C VAL A 99 1.68 -5.74 -6.15
N ALA A 100 1.84 -6.98 -6.64
CA ALA A 100 3.09 -7.41 -7.25
C ALA A 100 3.44 -6.58 -8.49
N LYS A 101 2.44 -6.26 -9.30
CA LYS A 101 2.62 -5.46 -10.51
C LYS A 101 3.07 -4.04 -10.19
N VAL A 102 2.45 -3.41 -9.20
CA VAL A 102 2.84 -2.07 -8.73
C VAL A 102 4.26 -2.10 -8.18
N LEU A 103 4.57 -3.10 -7.36
CA LEU A 103 5.89 -3.21 -6.75
C LEU A 103 7.00 -3.33 -7.80
N LYS A 104 6.77 -4.09 -8.87
CA LYS A 104 7.71 -4.16 -9.99
C LYS A 104 7.97 -2.80 -10.61
N GLN A 105 6.93 -2.00 -10.79
CA GLN A 105 7.05 -0.66 -11.37
C GLN A 105 7.75 0.32 -10.42
N ILE A 106 7.48 0.20 -9.11
CA ILE A 106 8.20 0.99 -8.11
C ILE A 106 9.70 0.73 -8.20
N LEU A 107 10.10 -0.52 -8.35
CA LEU A 107 11.50 -0.91 -8.48
C LEU A 107 12.08 -0.44 -9.82
N GLU A 108 11.35 -0.61 -10.90
CA GLU A 108 11.80 -0.24 -12.25
C GLU A 108 12.05 1.26 -12.38
N TYR A 109 11.16 2.08 -11.86
CA TYR A 109 11.22 3.54 -11.99
C TYR A 109 11.82 4.23 -10.76
N ASP A 110 12.29 3.47 -9.77
CA ASP A 110 12.84 3.99 -8.51
C ASP A 110 11.90 5.01 -7.84
N ILE A 111 10.64 4.63 -7.70
CA ILE A 111 9.61 5.50 -7.13
C ILE A 111 9.75 5.54 -5.61
N LYS A 112 9.84 6.74 -5.05
CA LYS A 112 10.09 6.93 -3.61
C LYS A 112 8.88 7.49 -2.84
N ASN A 113 7.85 7.91 -3.55
CA ASN A 113 6.68 8.56 -2.99
C ASN A 113 5.42 7.68 -3.01
N ILE A 114 5.60 6.37 -2.90
CA ILE A 114 4.49 5.41 -2.73
C ILE A 114 4.74 4.61 -1.46
N ARG A 115 3.66 4.41 -0.70
CA ARG A 115 3.59 3.40 0.37
C ARG A 115 2.43 2.47 0.05
N LEU A 116 2.59 1.19 0.36
CA LEU A 116 1.59 0.18 0.03
C LEU A 116 0.94 -0.38 1.30
N CYS A 117 -0.37 -0.59 1.24
CA CYS A 117 -1.11 -1.32 2.26
C CYS A 117 -1.85 -2.47 1.57
N GLY A 118 -1.43 -3.69 1.86
CA GLY A 118 -2.03 -4.89 1.29
C GLY A 118 -3.22 -5.40 2.08
N MET A 119 -3.48 -4.79 3.23
CA MET A 119 -4.63 -5.11 4.09
C MET A 119 -5.91 -4.48 3.57
N ASN A 120 -7.04 -4.93 4.08
CA ASN A 120 -8.29 -4.23 3.89
C ASN A 120 -8.12 -2.78 4.37
N PHE A 121 -8.53 -1.82 3.55
CA PHE A 121 -8.30 -0.39 3.80
C PHE A 121 -8.91 0.12 5.11
N VAL A 122 -9.90 -0.57 5.66
CA VAL A 122 -10.53 -0.20 6.94
C VAL A 122 -9.48 -0.14 8.06
N TYR A 123 -8.54 -1.08 8.06
CA TYR A 123 -7.49 -1.10 9.08
C TYR A 123 -6.53 0.09 8.95
N LEU A 124 -6.26 0.51 7.73
CA LEU A 124 -5.47 1.71 7.49
C LEU A 124 -6.21 2.96 7.97
N LEU A 125 -7.48 3.11 7.58
CA LEU A 125 -8.26 4.31 7.91
C LEU A 125 -8.48 4.44 9.42
N ASN A 126 -8.62 3.32 10.13
CA ASN A 126 -8.85 3.33 11.58
C ASN A 126 -7.68 3.90 12.39
N ILE A 127 -6.46 3.85 11.85
CA ILE A 127 -5.26 4.32 12.56
C ILE A 127 -4.84 5.72 12.16
N LEU A 128 -5.45 6.28 11.12
CA LEU A 128 -5.07 7.60 10.65
C LEU A 128 -5.75 8.68 11.48
N ASN A 129 -4.98 9.70 11.86
CA ASN A 129 -5.50 10.84 12.57
C ASN A 129 -6.36 11.71 11.65
N GLN A 130 -7.36 12.34 12.24
CA GLN A 130 -8.17 13.32 11.53
C GLN A 130 -7.26 14.45 10.98
N ASN A 131 -7.50 14.85 9.75
CA ASN A 131 -6.76 15.91 9.06
C ASN A 131 -5.32 15.54 8.67
N SER A 132 -4.94 14.25 8.73
CA SER A 132 -3.60 13.80 8.33
C SER A 132 -3.50 13.49 6.84
N ILE A 133 -4.63 13.49 6.13
CA ILE A 133 -4.73 13.11 4.72
C ILE A 133 -5.36 14.28 3.97
N ASP A 134 -4.81 14.62 2.82
CA ASP A 134 -5.34 15.69 1.97
C ASP A 134 -6.45 15.20 1.04
N GLU A 135 -6.38 13.95 0.59
CA GLU A 135 -7.35 13.42 -0.34
C GLU A 135 -7.47 11.90 -0.19
N LEU A 136 -8.69 11.38 -0.31
CA LEU A 136 -9.00 9.95 -0.36
C LEU A 136 -9.72 9.66 -1.66
N LYS A 137 -9.15 8.76 -2.46
CA LYS A 137 -9.74 8.31 -3.73
C LYS A 137 -10.10 6.84 -3.63
N ILE A 138 -11.33 6.50 -3.98
CA ILE A 138 -11.78 5.12 -4.09
C ILE A 138 -11.91 4.80 -5.57
N ILE A 139 -11.13 3.83 -6.03
CA ILE A 139 -11.06 3.46 -7.44
C ILE A 139 -11.85 2.16 -7.62
N ASN A 140 -12.74 2.13 -8.58
CA ASN A 140 -13.51 0.94 -8.94
C ASN A 140 -12.91 0.22 -10.14
#